data_10b54c15b839f2a60f363c96692d7c83
#
_entry.id   10b54c15b839f2a60f363c96692d7c83
#
_cell.length_a   1.000
_cell.length_b   1.000
_cell.length_c   1.000
_cell.angle_alpha   90.00
_cell.angle_beta   90.00
_cell.angle_gamma   90.00
#
_symmetry.space_group_name_H-M   'P 1'
#
loop_
_entity.id
_entity.type
_entity.pdbx_description
1 polymer ?
#
loop_
_entity_poly.entity_id
_entity_poly.type
_entity_poly.pdbx_seq_one_letter_code
_entity_poly.pdbx_strand_id
1 'polypeptide(L)'
;MIVKTIRTCFPIAAAAVSDKAEEINKLNVFPVPDGDTGTNMSLTLASVTKELSALPADADMEAIAGAITHGSLMGARGNSGVITSQILRGVAEGLVSVDEPITSADIAHAFRRAVKVAFQAVRKPIEGTILTVLRDVSTKADECEKKKFSAEDALDAIVVEAYQSVARTPDLLPVLKENGVVDSGAFGFAIFLENFVAAALGRSTVVEDFSATFDSAGSARDAALGRVEIEANDDWEGSEFRYCNEFLFKADAPFDEDECLKFLGSMGDCELLVGAYPDYKIHVHSNTPNLVLEHMLQLGQIYEVFIHNMEMEAHDRTAKIHEDQEKAAEPAKALGFVAVAAGSGEADILKSLGVDVVVSGGQTMNPSTADLLGAVDQVNATSVIILPNNGNIRMAAEAAASACTDKKVAVVPTKTVPQAFSALFAVLPDSELEDAVAAMVDAISEVRDGEVTRAVRDSSASDGSPIHSGDVMGIIAGSIDVVGSDVKQVTLDCINRMQEEEEGDALTILAGEELSDEAFQEIVDAIEEAQPDLEIDAHRGEQPLYPVIFSIE
;
A
#
# COMPACT_ATOMS: atom_id res chain seq x y z
N MET A 1 2.97 -30.47 -3.06
CA MET A 1 1.84 -29.64 -2.53
C MET A 1 2.38 -28.42 -1.83
N ILE A 2 3.31 -28.52 -0.88
CA ILE A 2 3.99 -27.42 -0.13
C ILE A 2 4.51 -26.31 -1.02
N VAL A 3 5.33 -26.61 -2.03
CA VAL A 3 5.90 -25.64 -2.97
C VAL A 3 4.81 -24.79 -3.63
N LYS A 4 3.75 -25.44 -4.12
CA LYS A 4 2.63 -24.74 -4.75
C LYS A 4 1.90 -23.82 -3.74
N THR A 5 1.69 -24.32 -2.52
CA THR A 5 1.04 -23.54 -1.45
C THR A 5 1.85 -22.28 -1.14
N ILE A 6 3.17 -22.40 -0.92
CA ILE A 6 4.03 -21.25 -0.65
C ILE A 6 3.98 -20.23 -1.78
N ARG A 7 4.16 -20.67 -3.03
CA ARG A 7 4.13 -19.78 -4.21
C ARG A 7 2.80 -19.04 -4.39
N THR A 8 1.70 -19.68 -4.02
CA THR A 8 0.36 -19.07 -4.16
C THR A 8 0.01 -18.18 -2.98
N CYS A 9 0.30 -18.62 -1.75
CA CYS A 9 -0.16 -17.95 -0.53
C CYS A 9 0.77 -16.84 -0.05
N PHE A 10 2.08 -16.93 -0.33
CA PHE A 10 3.05 -15.93 0.10
C PHE A 10 2.75 -14.53 -0.46
N PRO A 11 2.49 -14.34 -1.77
CA PRO A 11 2.13 -13.04 -2.32
C PRO A 11 0.87 -12.44 -1.70
N ILE A 12 -0.12 -13.26 -1.39
CA ILE A 12 -1.38 -12.84 -0.75
C ILE A 12 -1.10 -12.30 0.66
N ALA A 13 -0.33 -13.03 1.45
CA ALA A 13 0.05 -12.61 2.79
C ALA A 13 0.95 -11.35 2.78
N ALA A 14 1.85 -11.23 1.80
CA ALA A 14 2.68 -10.06 1.61
C ALA A 14 1.85 -8.81 1.27
N ALA A 15 0.86 -8.95 0.38
CA ALA A 15 -0.07 -7.87 0.04
C ALA A 15 -0.86 -7.40 1.26
N ALA A 16 -1.39 -8.33 2.09
CA ALA A 16 -2.12 -7.97 3.30
C ALA A 16 -1.29 -7.14 4.31
N VAL A 17 0.02 -7.39 4.42
CA VAL A 17 0.91 -6.56 5.24
C VAL A 17 1.12 -5.19 4.59
N SER A 18 1.25 -5.14 3.27
CA SER A 18 1.40 -3.89 2.52
C SER A 18 0.18 -2.99 2.67
N ASP A 19 -1.02 -3.56 2.55
CA ASP A 19 -2.30 -2.84 2.69
C ASP A 19 -2.48 -2.25 4.10
N LYS A 20 -1.85 -2.88 5.10
CA LYS A 20 -1.87 -2.45 6.50
C LYS A 20 -0.59 -1.72 6.96
N ALA A 21 0.30 -1.37 6.03
CA ALA A 21 1.60 -0.79 6.37
C ALA A 21 1.47 0.50 7.21
N GLU A 22 0.56 1.40 6.85
CA GLU A 22 0.33 2.65 7.58
C GLU A 22 -0.22 2.40 9.01
N GLU A 23 -1.11 1.41 9.17
CA GLU A 23 -1.62 1.02 10.49
C GLU A 23 -0.49 0.46 11.36
N ILE A 24 0.37 -0.38 10.80
CA ILE A 24 1.55 -0.93 11.48
C ILE A 24 2.55 0.20 11.82
N ASN A 25 2.77 1.15 10.92
CA ASN A 25 3.67 2.30 11.13
C ASN A 25 3.23 3.16 12.31
N LYS A 26 1.92 3.38 12.49
CA LYS A 26 1.38 4.14 13.62
C LYS A 26 1.69 3.51 14.98
N LEU A 27 1.81 2.18 15.04
CA LEU A 27 2.15 1.44 16.26
C LEU A 27 3.65 1.46 16.59
N ASN A 28 4.50 1.95 15.69
CA ASN A 28 5.96 1.87 15.83
C ASN A 28 6.48 2.91 16.82
N VAL A 29 6.78 2.48 18.04
CA VAL A 29 7.38 3.29 19.12
C VAL A 29 8.67 2.69 19.68
N PHE A 30 9.04 1.49 19.25
CA PHE A 30 10.21 0.78 19.75
C PHE A 30 10.93 -0.02 18.64
N PRO A 31 12.27 -0.09 18.59
CA PRO A 31 13.22 0.59 19.49
C PRO A 31 13.32 2.11 19.28
N VAL A 32 12.84 2.59 18.16
CA VAL A 32 12.81 4.00 17.75
C VAL A 32 11.43 4.32 17.19
N PRO A 33 10.81 5.45 17.51
CA PRO A 33 9.47 5.80 17.02
C PRO A 33 9.49 6.45 15.62
N ASP A 34 10.23 5.88 14.66
CA ASP A 34 10.42 6.39 13.31
C ASP A 34 9.25 6.08 12.35
N GLY A 35 8.32 5.20 12.76
CA GLY A 35 7.08 4.96 12.02
C GLY A 35 7.27 4.23 10.70
N ASP A 36 8.29 3.39 10.57
CA ASP A 36 8.68 2.74 9.32
C ASP A 36 8.48 1.21 9.29
N THR A 37 8.08 0.60 10.43
CA THR A 37 7.98 -0.86 10.59
C THR A 37 7.14 -1.54 9.49
N GLY A 38 5.95 -1.03 9.20
CA GLY A 38 5.05 -1.58 8.19
C GLY A 38 5.64 -1.47 6.78
N THR A 39 6.22 -0.33 6.46
CA THR A 39 6.94 -0.08 5.20
C THR A 39 8.10 -1.05 5.03
N ASN A 40 8.94 -1.21 6.06
CA ASN A 40 10.10 -2.09 6.03
C ASN A 40 9.71 -3.56 5.87
N MET A 41 8.69 -4.02 6.59
CA MET A 41 8.16 -5.37 6.43
C MET A 41 7.60 -5.60 5.02
N SER A 42 6.83 -4.65 4.49
CA SER A 42 6.24 -4.73 3.15
C SER A 42 7.30 -4.84 2.06
N LEU A 43 8.33 -4.00 2.09
CA LEU A 43 9.45 -4.05 1.14
C LEU A 43 10.23 -5.37 1.21
N THR A 44 10.45 -5.88 2.43
CA THR A 44 11.11 -7.17 2.66
C THR A 44 10.30 -8.32 2.04
N LEU A 45 8.99 -8.35 2.28
CA LEU A 45 8.08 -9.39 1.76
C LEU A 45 7.89 -9.28 0.24
N ALA A 46 7.84 -8.07 -0.31
CA ALA A 46 7.78 -7.84 -1.76
C ALA A 46 9.02 -8.39 -2.48
N SER A 47 10.21 -8.24 -1.89
CA SER A 47 11.44 -8.81 -2.43
C SER A 47 11.38 -10.36 -2.50
N VAL A 48 10.86 -11.01 -1.47
CA VAL A 48 10.64 -12.48 -1.48
C VAL A 48 9.63 -12.88 -2.56
N THR A 49 8.54 -12.14 -2.69
CA THR A 49 7.51 -12.40 -3.72
C THR A 49 8.12 -12.33 -5.13
N LYS A 50 9.00 -11.36 -5.38
CA LYS A 50 9.73 -11.22 -6.64
C LYS A 50 10.64 -12.43 -6.92
N GLU A 51 11.43 -12.87 -5.94
CA GLU A 51 12.30 -14.03 -6.07
C GLU A 51 11.51 -15.33 -6.32
N LEU A 52 10.42 -15.54 -5.56
CA LEU A 52 9.54 -16.70 -5.74
C LEU A 52 8.89 -16.73 -7.13
N SER A 53 8.54 -15.56 -7.68
CA SER A 53 7.95 -15.45 -9.02
C SER A 53 8.94 -15.73 -10.14
N ALA A 54 10.23 -15.48 -9.91
CA ALA A 54 11.32 -15.72 -10.87
C ALA A 54 11.71 -17.20 -10.97
N LEU A 55 11.32 -18.04 -10.01
CA LEU A 55 11.65 -19.46 -10.03
C LEU A 55 10.88 -20.22 -11.13
N PRO A 56 11.49 -21.24 -11.75
CA PRO A 56 10.82 -22.11 -12.71
C PRO A 56 9.64 -22.86 -12.06
N ALA A 57 8.67 -23.30 -12.88
CA ALA A 57 7.44 -23.91 -12.39
C ALA A 57 7.68 -25.25 -11.64
N ASP A 58 8.75 -25.94 -11.94
CA ASP A 58 9.18 -27.24 -11.37
C ASP A 58 10.22 -27.08 -10.25
N ALA A 59 10.44 -25.87 -9.73
CA ALA A 59 11.34 -25.65 -8.61
C ALA A 59 10.96 -26.53 -7.40
N ASP A 60 11.95 -27.10 -6.75
CA ASP A 60 11.78 -27.90 -5.54
C ASP A 60 11.76 -27.06 -4.26
N MET A 61 11.59 -27.70 -3.11
CA MET A 61 11.53 -26.99 -1.82
C MET A 61 12.86 -26.34 -1.44
N GLU A 62 13.99 -26.87 -1.89
CA GLU A 62 15.32 -26.30 -1.64
C GLU A 62 15.47 -24.97 -2.41
N ALA A 63 15.03 -24.93 -3.66
CA ALA A 63 14.99 -23.70 -4.46
C ALA A 63 14.04 -22.65 -3.86
N ILE A 64 12.86 -23.07 -3.38
CA ILE A 64 11.91 -22.19 -2.67
C ILE A 64 12.54 -21.60 -1.39
N ALA A 65 13.16 -22.43 -0.56
CA ALA A 65 13.83 -22.00 0.65
C ALA A 65 15.00 -21.04 0.35
N GLY A 66 15.76 -21.32 -0.71
CA GLY A 66 16.81 -20.45 -1.22
C GLY A 66 16.26 -19.06 -1.63
N ALA A 67 15.18 -19.04 -2.40
CA ALA A 67 14.54 -17.79 -2.85
C ALA A 67 13.97 -16.97 -1.68
N ILE A 68 13.32 -17.62 -0.71
CA ILE A 68 12.83 -16.95 0.51
C ILE A 68 14.00 -16.36 1.30
N THR A 69 15.05 -17.14 1.52
CA THR A 69 16.23 -16.71 2.28
C THR A 69 16.96 -15.56 1.59
N HIS A 70 17.24 -15.68 0.31
CA HIS A 70 17.94 -14.67 -0.47
C HIS A 70 17.08 -13.40 -0.62
N GLY A 71 15.84 -13.56 -1.07
CA GLY A 71 14.94 -12.43 -1.29
C GLY A 71 14.66 -11.63 -0.01
N SER A 72 14.42 -12.31 1.12
CA SER A 72 14.20 -11.63 2.40
C SER A 72 15.45 -10.94 2.94
N LEU A 73 16.65 -11.54 2.76
CA LEU A 73 17.91 -10.94 3.18
C LEU A 73 18.24 -9.69 2.35
N MET A 74 18.17 -9.81 1.02
CA MET A 74 18.46 -8.69 0.11
C MET A 74 17.43 -7.56 0.23
N GLY A 75 16.16 -7.90 0.43
CA GLY A 75 15.07 -6.95 0.59
C GLY A 75 14.89 -6.41 2.00
N ALA A 76 15.62 -6.91 3.00
CA ALA A 76 15.47 -6.48 4.38
C ALA A 76 15.69 -4.97 4.53
N ARG A 77 14.80 -4.31 5.29
CA ARG A 77 14.89 -2.89 5.65
C ARG A 77 14.62 -2.73 7.14
N GLY A 78 15.40 -1.88 7.79
CA GLY A 78 15.32 -1.61 9.22
C GLY A 78 15.45 -2.86 10.09
N ASN A 79 15.32 -2.70 11.39
CA ASN A 79 15.31 -3.81 12.35
C ASN A 79 14.18 -4.81 12.05
N SER A 80 12.98 -4.30 11.76
CA SER A 80 11.78 -5.10 11.51
C SER A 80 11.93 -6.00 10.27
N GLY A 81 12.48 -5.47 9.17
CA GLY A 81 12.75 -6.25 7.97
C GLY A 81 13.84 -7.30 8.17
N VAL A 82 14.93 -6.95 8.88
CA VAL A 82 16.01 -7.90 9.17
C VAL A 82 15.50 -9.06 10.05
N ILE A 83 14.74 -8.77 11.11
CA ILE A 83 14.19 -9.82 11.98
C ILE A 83 13.18 -10.68 11.20
N THR A 84 12.29 -10.06 10.41
CA THR A 84 11.37 -10.78 9.53
C THR A 84 12.11 -11.71 8.58
N SER A 85 13.22 -11.25 7.99
CA SER A 85 14.04 -12.08 7.10
C SER A 85 14.56 -13.35 7.80
N GLN A 86 14.98 -13.25 9.06
CA GLN A 86 15.48 -14.38 9.83
C GLN A 86 14.37 -15.35 10.26
N ILE A 87 13.17 -14.83 10.53
CA ILE A 87 11.98 -15.65 10.78
C ILE A 87 11.64 -16.47 9.54
N LEU A 88 11.54 -15.81 8.38
CA LEU A 88 11.22 -16.44 7.10
C LEU A 88 12.27 -17.48 6.71
N ARG A 89 13.56 -17.15 6.86
CA ARG A 89 14.66 -18.07 6.65
C ARG A 89 14.51 -19.32 7.52
N GLY A 90 14.27 -19.14 8.82
CA GLY A 90 14.17 -20.28 9.74
C GLY A 90 12.97 -21.17 9.44
N VAL A 91 11.80 -20.61 9.08
CA VAL A 91 10.63 -21.38 8.63
C VAL A 91 10.96 -22.16 7.35
N ALA A 92 11.55 -21.49 6.35
CA ALA A 92 11.90 -22.11 5.07
C ALA A 92 12.90 -23.26 5.25
N GLU A 93 13.99 -23.06 6.02
CA GLU A 93 14.96 -24.10 6.34
C GLU A 93 14.32 -25.31 7.06
N GLY A 94 13.35 -25.05 7.94
CA GLY A 94 12.62 -26.10 8.67
C GLY A 94 11.67 -26.92 7.79
N LEU A 95 11.31 -26.42 6.62
CA LEU A 95 10.41 -27.10 5.68
C LEU A 95 11.12 -27.86 4.54
N VAL A 96 12.43 -27.67 4.34
CA VAL A 96 13.17 -28.28 3.23
C VAL A 96 13.09 -29.82 3.18
N SER A 97 13.11 -30.47 4.34
CA SER A 97 13.13 -31.95 4.46
C SER A 97 11.80 -32.54 4.87
N VAL A 98 10.70 -31.82 4.69
CA VAL A 98 9.37 -32.28 5.10
C VAL A 98 8.71 -33.08 4.00
N ASP A 99 8.23 -34.27 4.35
CA ASP A 99 7.44 -35.13 3.49
C ASP A 99 5.96 -34.69 3.48
N GLU A 100 5.27 -34.89 2.38
CA GLU A 100 3.84 -34.63 2.26
C GLU A 100 2.99 -35.86 2.65
N PRO A 101 1.85 -35.70 3.34
CA PRO A 101 1.24 -34.42 3.77
C PRO A 101 1.90 -33.83 5.02
N ILE A 102 1.93 -32.50 5.11
CA ILE A 102 2.42 -31.76 6.29
C ILE A 102 1.60 -32.16 7.52
N THR A 103 2.30 -32.31 8.65
CA THR A 103 1.73 -32.59 9.95
C THR A 103 1.95 -31.45 10.95
N SER A 104 1.28 -31.49 12.11
CA SER A 104 1.54 -30.56 13.21
C SER A 104 2.98 -30.64 13.74
N ALA A 105 3.65 -31.81 13.60
CA ALA A 105 5.07 -31.95 13.97
C ALA A 105 6.00 -31.17 13.02
N ASP A 106 5.69 -31.13 11.74
CA ASP A 106 6.46 -30.39 10.75
C ASP A 106 6.31 -28.87 10.95
N ILE A 107 5.10 -28.42 11.26
CA ILE A 107 4.81 -27.03 11.64
C ILE A 107 5.62 -26.64 12.89
N ALA A 108 5.57 -27.46 13.93
CA ALA A 108 6.34 -27.21 15.15
C ALA A 108 7.84 -27.21 14.89
N HIS A 109 8.34 -28.12 14.03
CA HIS A 109 9.76 -28.14 13.61
C HIS A 109 10.17 -26.84 12.91
N ALA A 110 9.35 -26.36 11.97
CA ALA A 110 9.62 -25.13 11.23
C ALA A 110 9.69 -23.91 12.18
N PHE A 111 8.74 -23.77 13.09
CA PHE A 111 8.75 -22.65 14.06
C PHE A 111 9.87 -22.75 15.10
N ARG A 112 10.24 -23.94 15.58
CA ARG A 112 11.45 -24.12 16.40
C ARG A 112 12.72 -23.67 15.67
N ARG A 113 12.82 -23.98 14.36
CA ARG A 113 13.94 -23.53 13.54
C ARG A 113 13.93 -22.01 13.38
N ALA A 114 12.75 -21.40 13.15
CA ALA A 114 12.59 -19.95 13.05
C ALA A 114 13.03 -19.23 14.34
N VAL A 115 12.59 -19.70 15.51
CA VAL A 115 13.02 -19.17 16.82
C VAL A 115 14.55 -19.24 16.93
N LYS A 116 15.16 -20.39 16.62
CA LYS A 116 16.62 -20.54 16.72
C LYS A 116 17.36 -19.55 15.82
N VAL A 117 16.92 -19.38 14.58
CA VAL A 117 17.57 -18.49 13.61
C VAL A 117 17.39 -17.03 14.01
N ALA A 118 16.17 -16.60 14.33
CA ALA A 118 15.88 -15.21 14.66
C ALA A 118 16.58 -14.76 15.98
N PHE A 119 16.59 -15.62 17.01
CA PHE A 119 17.26 -15.29 18.27
C PHE A 119 18.80 -15.33 18.18
N GLN A 120 19.36 -16.05 17.21
CA GLN A 120 20.80 -15.99 16.95
C GLN A 120 21.22 -14.70 16.24
N ALA A 121 20.33 -14.12 15.45
CA ALA A 121 20.61 -12.89 14.70
C ALA A 121 20.54 -11.64 15.60
N VAL A 122 19.76 -11.66 16.67
CA VAL A 122 19.56 -10.52 17.58
C VAL A 122 20.38 -10.73 18.85
N ARG A 123 21.40 -9.89 19.05
CA ARG A 123 22.34 -10.03 20.17
C ARG A 123 21.71 -9.84 21.55
N LYS A 124 20.72 -8.94 21.64
CA LYS A 124 19.99 -8.62 22.88
C LYS A 124 18.49 -8.71 22.61
N PRO A 125 17.91 -9.93 22.60
CA PRO A 125 16.47 -10.06 22.43
C PRO A 125 15.72 -9.38 23.57
N ILE A 126 14.71 -8.57 23.22
CA ILE A 126 13.87 -7.84 24.18
C ILE A 126 12.50 -8.48 24.22
N GLU A 127 11.98 -8.70 25.44
CA GLU A 127 10.64 -9.24 25.65
C GLU A 127 9.56 -8.20 25.31
N GLY A 128 8.43 -8.68 24.81
CA GLY A 128 7.33 -7.82 24.36
C GLY A 128 7.49 -7.35 22.92
N THR A 129 8.33 -8.02 22.11
CA THR A 129 8.55 -7.72 20.70
C THR A 129 8.13 -8.89 19.80
N ILE A 130 8.26 -8.74 18.48
CA ILE A 130 8.05 -9.79 17.48
C ILE A 130 8.75 -11.12 17.86
N LEU A 131 9.90 -11.07 18.52
CA LEU A 131 10.63 -12.26 18.96
C LEU A 131 9.87 -13.02 20.06
N THR A 132 9.22 -12.32 20.97
CA THR A 132 8.35 -12.92 21.99
C THR A 132 7.17 -13.63 21.33
N VAL A 133 6.51 -12.97 20.37
CA VAL A 133 5.37 -13.53 19.66
C VAL A 133 5.79 -14.76 18.83
N LEU A 134 6.93 -14.72 18.16
CA LEU A 134 7.49 -15.87 17.45
C LEU A 134 7.72 -17.06 18.38
N ARG A 135 8.27 -16.83 19.57
CA ARG A 135 8.51 -17.87 20.58
C ARG A 135 7.19 -18.46 21.12
N ASP A 136 6.20 -17.62 21.38
CA ASP A 136 4.89 -18.04 21.87
C ASP A 136 4.16 -18.89 20.80
N VAL A 137 4.20 -18.46 19.54
CA VAL A 137 3.71 -19.23 18.37
C VAL A 137 4.40 -20.59 18.26
N SER A 138 5.73 -20.64 18.39
CA SER A 138 6.49 -21.89 18.39
C SER A 138 6.08 -22.81 19.55
N THR A 139 5.87 -22.24 20.74
CA THR A 139 5.41 -22.99 21.93
C THR A 139 4.01 -23.57 21.70
N LYS A 140 3.11 -22.79 21.08
CA LYS A 140 1.78 -23.27 20.69
C LYS A 140 1.85 -24.41 19.67
N ALA A 141 2.70 -24.29 18.67
CA ALA A 141 2.93 -25.34 17.69
C ALA A 141 3.42 -26.64 18.34
N ASP A 142 4.34 -26.54 19.34
CA ASP A 142 4.79 -27.68 20.14
C ASP A 142 3.66 -28.33 20.97
N GLU A 143 2.71 -27.54 21.50
CA GLU A 143 1.53 -28.06 22.16
C GLU A 143 0.62 -28.83 21.20
N CYS A 144 0.42 -28.29 19.98
CA CYS A 144 -0.38 -28.94 18.93
C CYS A 144 0.25 -30.27 18.51
N GLU A 145 1.59 -30.32 18.34
CA GLU A 145 2.33 -31.56 18.09
C GLU A 145 2.09 -32.61 19.19
N LYS A 146 2.27 -32.23 20.47
CA LYS A 146 2.06 -33.09 21.62
C LYS A 146 0.62 -33.63 21.71
N LYS A 147 -0.35 -32.79 21.38
CA LYS A 147 -1.79 -33.12 21.37
C LYS A 147 -2.23 -33.83 20.08
N LYS A 148 -1.33 -33.99 19.10
CA LYS A 148 -1.57 -34.60 17.78
C LYS A 148 -2.72 -33.95 17.02
N PHE A 149 -2.73 -32.63 16.99
CA PHE A 149 -3.68 -31.87 16.18
C PHE A 149 -3.47 -32.18 14.69
N SER A 150 -4.51 -31.99 13.91
CA SER A 150 -4.33 -31.93 12.46
C SER A 150 -3.44 -30.74 12.08
N ALA A 151 -2.89 -30.73 10.87
CA ALA A 151 -2.12 -29.57 10.40
C ALA A 151 -3.00 -28.31 10.35
N GLU A 152 -4.27 -28.45 9.94
CA GLU A 152 -5.25 -27.36 9.90
C GLU A 152 -5.51 -26.78 11.29
N ASP A 153 -5.89 -27.62 12.27
CA ASP A 153 -6.12 -27.17 13.65
C ASP A 153 -4.87 -26.54 14.27
N ALA A 154 -3.67 -27.03 13.93
CA ALA A 154 -2.41 -26.47 14.41
C ALA A 154 -2.15 -25.08 13.81
N LEU A 155 -2.40 -24.91 12.50
CA LEU A 155 -2.28 -23.60 11.83
C LEU A 155 -3.25 -22.59 12.43
N ASP A 156 -4.50 -22.96 12.66
CA ASP A 156 -5.49 -22.09 13.30
C ASP A 156 -5.06 -21.70 14.73
N ALA A 157 -4.57 -22.66 15.50
CA ALA A 157 -4.15 -22.43 16.88
C ALA A 157 -2.96 -21.46 16.98
N ILE A 158 -2.00 -21.52 16.04
CA ILE A 158 -0.85 -20.61 16.04
C ILE A 158 -1.21 -19.19 15.60
N VAL A 159 -2.20 -19.02 14.71
CA VAL A 159 -2.72 -17.68 14.35
C VAL A 159 -3.37 -17.02 15.56
N VAL A 160 -4.25 -17.76 16.26
CA VAL A 160 -4.88 -17.26 17.50
C VAL A 160 -3.84 -16.88 18.54
N GLU A 161 -2.82 -17.72 18.77
CA GLU A 161 -1.74 -17.43 19.72
C GLU A 161 -0.94 -16.21 19.32
N ALA A 162 -0.69 -16.00 18.01
CA ALA A 162 0.04 -14.82 17.54
C ALA A 162 -0.67 -13.53 18.01
N TYR A 163 -1.96 -13.37 17.78
CA TYR A 163 -2.71 -12.19 18.23
C TYR A 163 -2.83 -12.09 19.73
N GLN A 164 -3.03 -13.22 20.44
CA GLN A 164 -3.04 -13.20 21.89
C GLN A 164 -1.69 -12.76 22.48
N SER A 165 -0.59 -13.17 21.84
CA SER A 165 0.75 -12.75 22.25
C SER A 165 1.00 -11.28 21.91
N VAL A 166 0.56 -10.79 20.72
CA VAL A 166 0.56 -9.36 20.37
C VAL A 166 -0.15 -8.54 21.46
N ALA A 167 -1.36 -8.94 21.87
CA ALA A 167 -2.13 -8.25 22.91
C ALA A 167 -1.40 -8.17 24.27
N ARG A 168 -0.47 -9.10 24.54
CA ARG A 168 0.34 -9.12 25.78
C ARG A 168 1.62 -8.27 25.69
N THR A 169 2.03 -7.82 24.51
CA THR A 169 3.30 -7.08 24.36
C THR A 169 3.40 -5.83 25.24
N PRO A 170 2.34 -5.02 25.47
CA PRO A 170 2.39 -3.87 26.39
C PRO A 170 2.60 -4.25 27.86
N ASP A 171 2.24 -5.48 28.25
CA ASP A 171 2.44 -5.96 29.61
C ASP A 171 3.91 -6.39 29.86
N LEU A 172 4.69 -6.58 28.78
CA LEU A 172 6.08 -7.04 28.80
C LEU A 172 7.08 -5.91 28.52
N LEU A 173 6.70 -4.93 27.71
CA LEU A 173 7.56 -3.82 27.30
C LEU A 173 6.90 -2.47 27.69
N PRO A 174 7.41 -1.79 28.74
CA PRO A 174 6.75 -0.61 29.32
C PRO A 174 6.49 0.51 28.31
N VAL A 175 7.42 0.79 27.39
CA VAL A 175 7.27 1.86 26.37
C VAL A 175 6.03 1.64 25.49
N LEU A 176 5.64 0.41 25.20
CA LEU A 176 4.41 0.12 24.44
C LEU A 176 3.16 0.50 25.26
N LYS A 177 3.18 0.22 26.56
CA LYS A 177 2.09 0.57 27.45
C LYS A 177 1.97 2.07 27.67
N GLU A 178 3.08 2.76 27.78
CA GLU A 178 3.17 4.22 27.97
C GLU A 178 2.66 4.97 26.74
N ASN A 179 2.82 4.39 25.55
CA ASN A 179 2.32 4.94 24.28
C ASN A 179 0.97 4.35 23.84
N GLY A 180 0.35 3.49 24.65
CA GLY A 180 -0.96 2.91 24.34
C GLY A 180 -0.98 2.05 23.08
N VAL A 181 0.12 1.35 22.75
CA VAL A 181 0.25 0.57 21.52
C VAL A 181 0.68 -0.88 21.81
N VAL A 182 0.54 -1.75 20.81
CA VAL A 182 1.16 -3.08 20.78
C VAL A 182 2.45 -3.02 19.93
N ASP A 183 3.29 -4.07 20.01
CA ASP A 183 4.50 -4.12 19.17
C ASP A 183 4.14 -4.17 17.66
N SER A 184 4.61 -3.19 16.91
CA SER A 184 4.31 -3.02 15.48
C SER A 184 4.81 -4.19 14.62
N GLY A 185 6.03 -4.65 14.86
CA GLY A 185 6.61 -5.81 14.16
C GLY A 185 5.87 -7.11 14.45
N ALA A 186 5.46 -7.32 15.72
CA ALA A 186 4.66 -8.47 16.11
C ALA A 186 3.26 -8.45 15.46
N PHE A 187 2.63 -7.27 15.38
CA PHE A 187 1.34 -7.12 14.73
C PHE A 187 1.43 -7.39 13.22
N GLY A 188 2.45 -6.85 12.53
CA GLY A 188 2.70 -7.15 11.12
C GLY A 188 2.99 -8.65 10.87
N PHE A 189 3.70 -9.32 11.77
CA PHE A 189 3.92 -10.76 11.69
C PHE A 189 2.62 -11.57 11.87
N ALA A 190 1.75 -11.16 12.79
CA ALA A 190 0.44 -11.81 12.98
C ALA A 190 -0.46 -11.66 11.75
N ILE A 191 -0.49 -10.47 11.12
CA ILE A 191 -1.22 -10.23 9.85
C ILE A 191 -0.67 -11.15 8.75
N PHE A 192 0.65 -11.23 8.57
CA PHE A 192 1.26 -12.11 7.60
C PHE A 192 0.86 -13.58 7.81
N LEU A 193 0.99 -14.06 9.06
CA LEU A 193 0.70 -15.45 9.41
C LEU A 193 -0.78 -15.79 9.18
N GLU A 194 -1.70 -14.92 9.60
CA GLU A 194 -3.15 -15.07 9.39
C GLU A 194 -3.48 -15.23 7.90
N ASN A 195 -3.03 -14.30 7.07
CA ASN A 195 -3.36 -14.29 5.66
C ASN A 195 -2.70 -15.43 4.89
N PHE A 196 -1.49 -15.83 5.29
CA PHE A 196 -0.84 -17.01 4.73
C PHE A 196 -1.62 -18.29 5.05
N VAL A 197 -2.04 -18.46 6.31
CA VAL A 197 -2.81 -19.64 6.75
C VAL A 197 -4.19 -19.67 6.09
N ALA A 198 -4.90 -18.55 6.05
CA ALA A 198 -6.19 -18.44 5.38
C ALA A 198 -6.11 -18.86 3.91
N ALA A 199 -5.14 -18.31 3.16
CA ALA A 199 -4.91 -18.68 1.77
C ALA A 199 -4.51 -20.15 1.60
N ALA A 200 -3.68 -20.69 2.49
CA ALA A 200 -3.24 -22.09 2.46
C ALA A 200 -4.40 -23.08 2.70
N LEU A 201 -5.37 -22.70 3.51
CA LEU A 201 -6.58 -23.48 3.80
C LEU A 201 -7.72 -23.22 2.78
N GLY A 202 -7.47 -22.39 1.75
CA GLY A 202 -8.46 -22.08 0.72
C GLY A 202 -9.66 -21.27 1.23
N ARG A 203 -9.47 -20.54 2.34
CA ARG A 203 -10.47 -19.63 2.89
C ARG A 203 -10.38 -18.31 2.15
N SER A 204 -11.52 -17.67 1.86
CA SER A 204 -11.54 -16.38 1.14
C SER A 204 -10.81 -15.31 1.95
N THR A 205 -9.82 -14.67 1.32
CA THR A 205 -9.13 -13.49 1.86
C THR A 205 -9.85 -12.18 1.50
N VAL A 206 -11.05 -12.26 0.91
CA VAL A 206 -11.90 -11.11 0.65
C VAL A 206 -12.46 -10.61 1.98
N VAL A 207 -12.21 -9.35 2.27
CA VAL A 207 -12.36 -8.59 3.52
C VAL A 207 -13.79 -8.58 4.11
N GLU A 208 -14.72 -9.39 3.64
CA GLU A 208 -16.14 -9.25 4.01
C GLU A 208 -16.65 -10.13 5.15
N ASP A 209 -15.92 -11.10 5.68
CA ASP A 209 -16.37 -11.78 6.92
C ASP A 209 -15.31 -12.72 7.51
N PHE A 210 -14.18 -12.19 7.95
CA PHE A 210 -13.21 -12.95 8.75
C PHE A 210 -13.77 -13.32 10.14
N SER A 211 -14.80 -12.62 10.61
CA SER A 211 -15.45 -12.90 11.90
C SER A 211 -16.15 -14.25 11.94
N ALA A 212 -16.67 -14.75 10.81
CA ALA A 212 -17.44 -16.00 10.78
C ALA A 212 -16.59 -17.27 10.64
N THR A 213 -15.34 -17.16 10.16
CA THR A 213 -14.48 -18.34 9.91
C THR A 213 -13.42 -18.57 11.00
N PHE A 214 -13.07 -17.52 11.74
CA PHE A 214 -12.13 -17.54 12.87
C PHE A 214 -12.70 -16.74 14.05
N ASP A 215 -13.85 -17.12 14.61
CA ASP A 215 -14.42 -16.44 15.78
C ASP A 215 -13.38 -16.20 16.89
N SER A 216 -12.40 -17.10 17.05
CA SER A 216 -11.36 -16.99 18.07
C SER A 216 -10.17 -16.12 17.65
N ALA A 217 -9.79 -16.08 16.35
CA ALA A 217 -8.71 -15.23 15.87
C ALA A 217 -9.16 -13.78 15.67
N GLY A 218 -10.36 -13.56 15.11
CA GLY A 218 -10.97 -12.23 15.01
C GLY A 218 -11.15 -11.59 16.39
N SER A 219 -11.71 -12.34 17.36
CA SER A 219 -11.81 -11.91 18.76
C SER A 219 -10.45 -11.59 19.41
N ALA A 220 -9.39 -12.35 19.10
CA ALA A 220 -8.04 -12.09 19.60
C ALA A 220 -7.42 -10.85 18.96
N ARG A 221 -7.64 -10.62 17.67
CA ARG A 221 -7.22 -9.42 16.94
C ARG A 221 -7.93 -8.18 17.48
N ASP A 222 -9.24 -8.23 17.64
CA ASP A 222 -10.03 -7.12 18.17
C ASP A 222 -9.62 -6.80 19.61
N ALA A 223 -9.28 -7.82 20.42
CA ALA A 223 -8.74 -7.62 21.76
C ALA A 223 -7.34 -6.99 21.75
N ALA A 224 -6.51 -7.26 20.73
CA ALA A 224 -5.22 -6.62 20.57
C ALA A 224 -5.38 -5.15 20.16
N LEU A 225 -6.22 -4.86 19.18
CA LEU A 225 -6.49 -3.50 18.70
C LEU A 225 -7.29 -2.67 19.69
N GLY A 226 -8.21 -3.27 20.46
CA GLY A 226 -8.98 -2.59 21.51
C GLY A 226 -8.15 -2.07 22.69
N ARG A 227 -6.85 -2.40 22.74
CA ARG A 227 -5.87 -1.84 23.69
C ARG A 227 -5.08 -0.66 23.14
N VAL A 228 -5.27 -0.33 21.86
CA VAL A 228 -4.50 0.72 21.18
C VAL A 228 -5.20 2.06 21.39
N GLU A 229 -4.60 2.90 22.23
CA GLU A 229 -4.92 4.31 22.38
C GLU A 229 -3.61 5.08 22.11
N ILE A 230 -3.34 5.43 20.85
CA ILE A 230 -2.07 6.05 20.46
C ILE A 230 -1.94 7.41 21.13
N GLU A 231 -0.97 7.55 22.04
CA GLU A 231 -0.58 8.82 22.61
C GLU A 231 0.58 9.43 21.77
N ALA A 232 0.39 10.67 21.34
CA ALA A 232 1.45 11.41 20.67
C ALA A 232 2.39 11.99 21.72
N ASN A 233 3.61 11.49 21.79
CA ASN A 233 4.68 12.06 22.60
C ASN A 233 5.54 12.97 21.74
N ASP A 234 5.71 14.23 22.15
CA ASP A 234 6.51 15.22 21.45
C ASP A 234 8.02 15.06 21.70
N ASP A 235 8.40 14.18 22.63
CA ASP A 235 9.79 13.99 22.99
C ASP A 235 10.42 12.82 22.21
N TRP A 236 11.59 13.09 21.61
CA TRP A 236 12.47 12.07 21.07
C TRP A 236 13.13 11.30 22.21
N GLU A 237 12.49 10.19 22.64
CA GLU A 237 13.01 9.27 23.65
C GLU A 237 13.60 7.97 23.05
N GLY A 238 13.89 7.98 21.75
CA GLY A 238 14.42 6.85 21.02
C GLY A 238 15.86 6.49 21.38
N SER A 239 16.63 6.07 20.40
CA SER A 239 18.05 5.77 20.57
C SER A 239 18.87 7.05 20.85
N GLU A 240 19.96 6.95 21.60
CA GLU A 240 20.98 8.00 21.70
C GLU A 240 21.65 8.27 20.34
N PHE A 241 21.46 7.38 19.37
CA PHE A 241 22.04 7.40 18.04
C PHE A 241 21.02 7.83 17.01
N ARG A 242 21.35 8.91 16.30
CA ARG A 242 20.42 9.60 15.37
C ARG A 242 20.23 8.90 14.04
N TYR A 243 21.27 8.20 13.54
CA TYR A 243 21.24 7.66 12.19
C TYR A 243 21.13 6.15 12.19
N CYS A 244 20.08 5.64 11.54
CA CYS A 244 20.02 4.25 11.11
C CYS A 244 20.92 4.07 9.89
N ASN A 245 21.85 3.14 9.98
CA ASN A 245 22.77 2.79 8.88
C ASN A 245 22.48 1.36 8.48
N GLU A 246 22.08 1.15 7.24
CA GLU A 246 21.92 -0.18 6.69
C GLU A 246 22.49 -0.29 5.28
N PHE A 247 23.10 -1.41 4.99
CA PHE A 247 23.69 -1.68 3.68
C PHE A 247 23.92 -3.17 3.45
N LEU A 248 24.01 -3.53 2.19
CA LEU A 248 24.51 -4.85 1.77
C LEU A 248 26.04 -4.83 1.71
N PHE A 249 26.63 -5.93 2.15
CA PHE A 249 28.07 -6.07 2.25
C PHE A 249 28.54 -7.38 1.63
N LYS A 250 29.50 -7.30 0.73
CA LYS A 250 30.16 -8.45 0.13
C LYS A 250 31.61 -8.50 0.61
N ALA A 251 31.91 -9.49 1.44
CA ALA A 251 33.24 -9.67 2.00
C ALA A 251 34.24 -10.16 0.92
N ASP A 252 35.41 -9.53 0.87
CA ASP A 252 36.50 -9.94 -0.04
C ASP A 252 37.19 -11.26 0.42
N ALA A 253 37.16 -11.51 1.73
CA ALA A 253 37.68 -12.74 2.36
C ALA A 253 36.85 -13.07 3.61
N PRO A 254 36.87 -14.34 4.10
CA PRO A 254 36.31 -14.66 5.40
C PRO A 254 36.91 -13.81 6.51
N PHE A 255 36.09 -13.25 7.38
CA PHE A 255 36.50 -12.39 8.50
C PHE A 255 35.86 -12.87 9.80
N ASP A 256 36.31 -12.32 10.93
CA ASP A 256 35.74 -12.61 12.25
C ASP A 256 34.44 -11.83 12.46
N GLU A 257 33.31 -12.52 12.32
CA GLU A 257 31.96 -11.93 12.46
C GLU A 257 31.72 -11.39 13.89
N ASP A 258 32.25 -12.06 14.92
CA ASP A 258 32.14 -11.63 16.30
C ASP A 258 32.93 -10.34 16.57
N GLU A 259 34.11 -10.18 15.95
CA GLU A 259 34.91 -8.97 16.03
C GLU A 259 34.22 -7.81 15.31
N CYS A 260 33.66 -8.06 14.14
CA CYS A 260 32.89 -7.09 13.39
C CYS A 260 31.64 -6.62 14.19
N LEU A 261 30.87 -7.54 14.78
CA LEU A 261 29.75 -7.20 15.64
C LEU A 261 30.16 -6.39 16.88
N LYS A 262 31.32 -6.70 17.49
CA LYS A 262 31.85 -5.88 18.60
C LYS A 262 32.20 -4.48 18.14
N PHE A 263 32.76 -4.33 16.93
CA PHE A 263 33.06 -3.03 16.37
C PHE A 263 31.75 -2.25 16.14
N LEU A 264 30.75 -2.83 15.46
CA LEU A 264 29.46 -2.18 15.23
C LEU A 264 28.79 -1.76 16.55
N GLY A 265 28.79 -2.61 17.56
CA GLY A 265 28.27 -2.31 18.90
C GLY A 265 29.11 -1.28 19.68
N SER A 266 30.33 -0.96 19.26
CA SER A 266 31.11 0.17 19.79
C SER A 266 30.80 1.49 19.11
N MET A 267 30.21 1.45 17.92
CA MET A 267 29.82 2.61 17.12
C MET A 267 28.39 3.08 17.45
N GLY A 268 27.59 2.20 18.07
CA GLY A 268 26.22 2.51 18.39
C GLY A 268 25.44 1.36 19.02
N ASP A 269 24.17 1.28 18.73
CA ASP A 269 23.25 0.24 19.19
C ASP A 269 22.50 -0.45 18.04
N CYS A 270 21.63 -1.39 18.36
CA CYS A 270 20.83 -2.16 17.38
C CYS A 270 21.67 -2.84 16.29
N GLU A 271 22.91 -3.20 16.62
CA GLU A 271 23.84 -3.81 15.67
C GLU A 271 23.37 -5.19 15.21
N LEU A 272 23.24 -5.37 13.88
CA LEU A 272 22.93 -6.65 13.22
C LEU A 272 23.92 -6.91 12.10
N LEU A 273 24.42 -8.15 12.06
CA LEU A 273 25.21 -8.70 10.96
C LEU A 273 24.58 -10.04 10.60
N VAL A 274 23.87 -10.11 9.50
CA VAL A 274 23.13 -11.30 9.06
C VAL A 274 23.54 -11.69 7.64
N GLY A 275 23.60 -12.97 7.39
CA GLY A 275 24.03 -13.53 6.11
C GLY A 275 25.02 -14.68 6.30
N ALA A 276 25.82 -14.91 5.28
CA ALA A 276 26.95 -15.83 5.28
C ALA A 276 27.94 -15.43 4.18
N TYR A 277 29.23 -15.73 4.38
CA TYR A 277 30.25 -15.43 3.39
C TYR A 277 29.84 -15.90 1.98
N PRO A 278 29.97 -15.06 0.95
CA PRO A 278 30.54 -13.70 1.01
C PRO A 278 29.51 -12.58 1.26
N ASP A 279 28.20 -12.86 1.33
CA ASP A 279 27.13 -11.87 1.27
C ASP A 279 26.45 -11.68 2.63
N TYR A 280 26.44 -10.43 3.10
CA TYR A 280 25.87 -10.03 4.39
C TYR A 280 24.95 -8.81 4.26
N LYS A 281 24.04 -8.66 5.19
CA LYS A 281 23.29 -7.42 5.49
C LYS A 281 23.76 -6.89 6.82
N ILE A 282 24.02 -5.58 6.88
CA ILE A 282 24.44 -4.86 8.09
C ILE A 282 23.42 -3.81 8.43
N HIS A 283 23.13 -3.69 9.72
CA HIS A 283 22.30 -2.66 10.29
C HIS A 283 22.91 -2.20 11.62
N VAL A 284 22.98 -0.88 11.86
CA VAL A 284 23.45 -0.30 13.12
C VAL A 284 22.98 1.14 13.24
N HIS A 285 22.54 1.53 14.43
CA HIS A 285 22.28 2.93 14.75
C HIS A 285 23.57 3.59 15.23
N SER A 286 23.97 4.70 14.62
CA SER A 286 25.23 5.38 14.96
C SER A 286 25.16 6.87 14.66
N ASN A 287 25.89 7.67 15.46
CA ASN A 287 26.09 9.09 15.17
C ASN A 287 27.28 9.35 14.22
N THR A 288 27.99 8.30 13.83
CA THR A 288 29.19 8.38 12.96
C THR A 288 29.12 7.39 11.79
N PRO A 289 28.15 7.55 10.86
CA PRO A 289 27.96 6.67 9.70
C PRO A 289 29.25 6.47 8.88
N ASN A 290 30.02 7.55 8.74
CA ASN A 290 31.29 7.55 8.01
C ASN A 290 32.31 6.55 8.57
N LEU A 291 32.40 6.41 9.90
CA LEU A 291 33.33 5.46 10.54
C LEU A 291 32.88 4.02 10.38
N VAL A 292 31.56 3.77 10.41
CA VAL A 292 30.99 2.45 10.14
C VAL A 292 31.33 2.02 8.71
N LEU A 293 31.05 2.87 7.72
CA LEU A 293 31.33 2.59 6.32
C LEU A 293 32.85 2.44 6.05
N GLU A 294 33.69 3.30 6.63
CA GLU A 294 35.15 3.25 6.51
C GLU A 294 35.72 1.90 6.98
N HIS A 295 35.25 1.39 8.12
CA HIS A 295 35.66 0.09 8.65
C HIS A 295 35.25 -1.06 7.73
N MET A 296 34.00 -1.07 7.29
CA MET A 296 33.46 -2.14 6.44
C MET A 296 34.14 -2.18 5.07
N LEU A 297 34.49 -1.02 4.51
CA LEU A 297 35.25 -0.92 3.25
C LEU A 297 36.66 -1.54 3.32
N GLN A 298 37.21 -1.74 4.51
CA GLN A 298 38.48 -2.45 4.69
C GLN A 298 38.32 -3.98 4.59
N LEU A 299 37.09 -4.48 4.79
CA LEU A 299 36.76 -5.91 4.80
C LEU A 299 36.14 -6.40 3.47
N GLY A 300 35.63 -5.47 2.63
CA GLY A 300 34.99 -5.82 1.37
C GLY A 300 34.29 -4.65 0.70
N GLN A 301 33.27 -4.98 -0.10
CA GLN A 301 32.49 -4.02 -0.89
C GLN A 301 31.13 -3.77 -0.23
N ILE A 302 30.71 -2.50 -0.18
CA ILE A 302 29.39 -2.09 0.29
C ILE A 302 28.54 -1.59 -0.87
N TYR A 303 27.25 -1.89 -0.83
CA TYR A 303 26.29 -1.48 -1.85
C TYR A 303 24.88 -1.36 -1.25
N GLU A 304 23.96 -0.71 -1.95
CA GLU A 304 22.61 -0.40 -1.45
C GLU A 304 22.66 0.21 -0.04
N VAL A 305 23.36 1.34 0.07
CA VAL A 305 23.55 2.04 1.34
C VAL A 305 22.36 2.95 1.59
N PHE A 306 21.72 2.78 2.75
CA PHE A 306 20.66 3.64 3.24
C PHE A 306 21.08 4.22 4.59
N ILE A 307 20.96 5.53 4.73
CA ILE A 307 21.23 6.24 5.98
C ILE A 307 20.04 7.15 6.25
N HIS A 308 19.28 6.84 7.29
CA HIS A 308 18.08 7.56 7.69
C HIS A 308 18.35 8.39 8.94
N ASN A 309 17.75 9.56 9.03
CA ASN A 309 17.73 10.34 10.26
C ASN A 309 16.45 10.02 11.03
N MET A 310 16.55 9.10 11.96
CA MET A 310 15.42 8.60 12.75
C MET A 310 14.73 9.67 13.61
N GLU A 311 15.49 10.71 14.05
CA GLU A 311 14.92 11.83 14.80
C GLU A 311 13.94 12.63 13.91
N MET A 312 14.29 12.87 12.65
CA MET A 312 13.39 13.55 11.70
C MET A 312 12.15 12.69 11.40
N GLU A 313 12.34 11.39 11.17
CA GLU A 313 11.24 10.46 10.91
C GLU A 313 10.27 10.35 12.10
N ALA A 314 10.80 10.35 13.34
CA ALA A 314 9.98 10.36 14.55
C ALA A 314 9.15 11.65 14.67
N HIS A 315 9.72 12.82 14.36
CA HIS A 315 8.97 14.07 14.33
C HIS A 315 7.87 14.08 13.28
N ASP A 316 8.15 13.56 12.08
CA ASP A 316 7.17 13.46 10.99
C ASP A 316 6.02 12.53 11.40
N ARG A 317 6.33 11.39 12.06
CA ARG A 317 5.32 10.47 12.61
C ARG A 317 4.42 11.16 13.65
N THR A 318 5.02 11.87 14.61
CA THR A 318 4.28 12.58 15.66
C THR A 318 3.37 13.66 15.07
N ALA A 319 3.86 14.43 14.10
CA ALA A 319 3.07 15.43 13.39
C ALA A 319 1.86 14.80 12.69
N LYS A 320 2.06 13.65 12.03
CA LYS A 320 0.97 12.91 11.35
C LYS A 320 -0.09 12.38 12.33
N ILE A 321 0.33 11.87 13.51
CA ILE A 321 -0.60 11.43 14.55
C ILE A 321 -1.44 12.59 15.06
N HIS A 322 -0.83 13.76 15.33
CA HIS A 322 -1.56 14.97 15.75
C HIS A 322 -2.57 15.41 14.69
N GLU A 323 -2.17 15.45 13.42
CA GLU A 323 -3.07 15.79 12.32
C GLU A 323 -4.27 14.82 12.22
N ASP A 324 -4.02 13.51 12.37
CA ASP A 324 -5.08 12.50 12.36
C ASP A 324 -6.02 12.64 13.59
N GLN A 325 -5.47 12.97 14.78
CA GLN A 325 -6.27 13.22 15.98
C GLN A 325 -7.09 14.50 15.87
N GLU A 326 -6.54 15.57 15.32
CA GLU A 326 -7.26 16.81 15.05
C GLU A 326 -8.42 16.58 14.06
N LYS A 327 -8.18 15.85 12.97
CA LYS A 327 -9.24 15.45 12.02
C LYS A 327 -10.31 14.57 12.66
N ALA A 328 -9.95 13.66 13.55
CA ALA A 328 -10.90 12.83 14.28
C ALA A 328 -11.71 13.59 15.34
N ALA A 329 -11.17 14.69 15.89
CA ALA A 329 -11.85 15.55 16.87
C ALA A 329 -12.78 16.57 16.22
N GLU A 330 -12.68 16.81 14.91
CA GLU A 330 -13.62 17.65 14.19
C GLU A 330 -15.01 17.01 14.17
N PRO A 331 -16.10 17.79 14.38
CA PRO A 331 -17.45 17.25 14.27
C PRO A 331 -17.66 16.72 12.83
N ALA A 332 -18.21 15.51 12.72
CA ALA A 332 -18.49 14.91 11.43
C ALA A 332 -19.31 15.84 10.53
N LYS A 333 -18.88 16.02 9.29
CA LYS A 333 -19.65 16.76 8.27
C LYS A 333 -20.97 16.03 8.00
N ALA A 334 -22.00 16.76 7.59
CA ALA A 334 -23.24 16.13 7.12
C ALA A 334 -22.99 15.32 5.84
N LEU A 335 -22.17 15.86 4.93
CA LEU A 335 -21.87 15.29 3.64
C LEU A 335 -20.36 15.38 3.35
N GLY A 336 -19.78 14.29 2.83
CA GLY A 336 -18.41 14.23 2.35
C GLY A 336 -18.32 13.57 0.99
N PHE A 337 -17.12 13.64 0.35
CA PHE A 337 -16.93 13.22 -1.03
C PHE A 337 -15.69 12.34 -1.19
N VAL A 338 -15.84 11.27 -1.95
CA VAL A 338 -14.75 10.43 -2.45
C VAL A 338 -14.77 10.54 -3.98
N ALA A 339 -13.64 10.81 -4.60
CA ALA A 339 -13.53 10.85 -6.06
C ALA A 339 -12.36 9.99 -6.54
N VAL A 340 -12.44 9.48 -7.77
CA VAL A 340 -11.35 8.77 -8.42
C VAL A 340 -10.67 9.70 -9.43
N ALA A 341 -9.34 9.72 -9.45
CA ALA A 341 -8.54 10.49 -10.41
C ALA A 341 -7.29 9.72 -10.82
N ALA A 342 -6.89 9.88 -12.08
CA ALA A 342 -5.68 9.26 -12.63
C ALA A 342 -4.46 10.18 -12.56
N GLY A 343 -4.68 11.49 -12.63
CA GLY A 343 -3.65 12.52 -12.64
C GLY A 343 -3.51 13.24 -11.29
N SER A 344 -2.29 13.67 -10.96
CA SER A 344 -2.03 14.45 -9.74
C SER A 344 -2.70 15.83 -9.79
N GLY A 345 -2.72 16.48 -10.94
CA GLY A 345 -3.42 17.75 -11.12
C GLY A 345 -4.94 17.62 -11.00
N GLU A 346 -5.52 16.56 -11.57
CA GLU A 346 -6.94 16.24 -11.36
C GLU A 346 -7.27 16.09 -9.86
N ALA A 347 -6.41 15.35 -9.13
CA ALA A 347 -6.59 15.13 -7.69
C ALA A 347 -6.51 16.43 -6.89
N ASP A 348 -5.60 17.33 -7.25
CA ASP A 348 -5.45 18.62 -6.57
C ASP A 348 -6.67 19.53 -6.81
N ILE A 349 -7.19 19.55 -8.04
CA ILE A 349 -8.42 20.31 -8.36
C ILE A 349 -9.61 19.74 -7.57
N LEU A 350 -9.82 18.42 -7.58
CA LEU A 350 -10.90 17.77 -6.83
C LEU A 350 -10.84 18.09 -5.34
N LYS A 351 -9.65 18.05 -4.73
CA LYS A 351 -9.46 18.46 -3.33
C LYS A 351 -9.79 19.93 -3.10
N SER A 352 -9.41 20.81 -4.03
CA SER A 352 -9.73 22.24 -3.93
C SER A 352 -11.24 22.51 -4.01
N LEU A 353 -11.98 21.64 -4.70
CA LEU A 353 -13.45 21.67 -4.77
C LEU A 353 -14.14 20.98 -3.58
N GLY A 354 -13.40 20.52 -2.59
CA GLY A 354 -13.94 19.98 -1.35
C GLY A 354 -14.07 18.47 -1.29
N VAL A 355 -13.44 17.73 -2.21
CA VAL A 355 -13.34 16.26 -2.11
C VAL A 355 -12.44 15.89 -0.94
N ASP A 356 -12.94 15.08 -0.02
CA ASP A 356 -12.24 14.68 1.21
C ASP A 356 -11.14 13.65 0.93
N VAL A 357 -11.43 12.67 0.06
CA VAL A 357 -10.47 11.61 -0.30
C VAL A 357 -10.48 11.40 -1.81
N VAL A 358 -9.30 11.45 -2.43
CA VAL A 358 -9.11 11.10 -3.83
C VAL A 358 -8.39 9.76 -3.93
N VAL A 359 -9.04 8.80 -4.58
CA VAL A 359 -8.50 7.46 -4.85
C VAL A 359 -7.77 7.48 -6.19
N SER A 360 -6.51 7.06 -6.19
CA SER A 360 -5.75 6.95 -7.45
C SER A 360 -6.31 5.80 -8.29
N GLY A 361 -6.67 6.11 -9.53
CA GLY A 361 -7.21 5.12 -10.45
C GLY A 361 -7.65 5.73 -11.78
N GLY A 362 -7.84 4.89 -12.78
CA GLY A 362 -8.23 5.31 -14.13
C GLY A 362 -8.30 4.12 -15.09
N GLN A 363 -8.17 4.37 -16.41
CA GLN A 363 -8.37 3.37 -17.46
C GLN A 363 -7.47 2.12 -17.36
N THR A 364 -6.29 2.24 -16.80
CA THR A 364 -5.32 1.13 -16.68
C THR A 364 -5.27 0.49 -15.30
N MET A 365 -5.78 1.17 -14.27
CA MET A 365 -5.73 0.73 -12.88
C MET A 365 -7.02 1.13 -12.17
N ASN A 366 -8.03 0.26 -12.29
CA ASN A 366 -9.31 0.49 -11.63
C ASN A 366 -9.18 0.18 -10.14
N PRO A 367 -9.56 1.10 -9.25
CA PRO A 367 -9.63 0.80 -7.82
C PRO A 367 -10.65 -0.31 -7.55
N SER A 368 -10.31 -1.16 -6.60
CA SER A 368 -11.21 -2.22 -6.16
C SER A 368 -12.35 -1.67 -5.28
N THR A 369 -13.39 -2.48 -5.06
CA THR A 369 -14.44 -2.18 -4.07
C THR A 369 -13.86 -1.92 -2.68
N ALA A 370 -12.80 -2.64 -2.29
CA ALA A 370 -12.13 -2.47 -1.02
C ALA A 370 -11.40 -1.12 -0.91
N ASP A 371 -10.73 -0.66 -1.99
CA ASP A 371 -10.05 0.64 -2.02
C ASP A 371 -11.07 1.79 -1.85
N LEU A 372 -12.21 1.69 -2.54
CA LEU A 372 -13.27 2.69 -2.46
C LEU A 372 -13.96 2.69 -1.09
N LEU A 373 -14.19 1.51 -0.51
CA LEU A 373 -14.73 1.38 0.83
C LEU A 373 -13.78 1.97 1.88
N GLY A 374 -12.48 1.64 1.78
CA GLY A 374 -11.44 2.21 2.65
C GLY A 374 -11.33 3.74 2.52
N ALA A 375 -11.58 4.31 1.33
CA ALA A 375 -11.66 5.75 1.13
C ALA A 375 -12.90 6.35 1.81
N VAL A 376 -14.05 5.68 1.72
CA VAL A 376 -15.29 6.10 2.43
C VAL A 376 -15.08 6.10 3.94
N ASP A 377 -14.37 5.12 4.48
CA ASP A 377 -14.10 5.04 5.93
C ASP A 377 -13.24 6.20 6.43
N GLN A 378 -12.31 6.70 5.60
CA GLN A 378 -11.45 7.86 5.93
C GLN A 378 -12.19 9.20 5.96
N VAL A 379 -13.35 9.32 5.33
CA VAL A 379 -14.12 10.57 5.28
C VAL A 379 -14.84 10.80 6.62
N ASN A 380 -14.54 11.89 7.32
CA ASN A 380 -15.24 12.27 8.55
C ASN A 380 -16.60 12.92 8.24
N ALA A 381 -17.56 12.11 7.75
CA ALA A 381 -18.91 12.55 7.44
C ALA A 381 -19.94 11.45 7.75
N THR A 382 -21.19 11.86 8.00
CA THR A 382 -22.31 10.94 8.22
C THR A 382 -22.88 10.36 6.92
N SER A 383 -22.70 11.09 5.82
CA SER A 383 -23.09 10.67 4.47
C SER A 383 -21.92 10.91 3.51
N VAL A 384 -21.71 10.04 2.53
CA VAL A 384 -20.61 10.13 1.57
C VAL A 384 -21.12 9.93 0.15
N ILE A 385 -20.66 10.75 -0.79
CA ILE A 385 -20.91 10.58 -2.21
C ILE A 385 -19.61 10.13 -2.89
N ILE A 386 -19.70 9.05 -3.69
CA ILE A 386 -18.59 8.58 -4.51
C ILE A 386 -18.76 9.06 -5.95
N LEU A 387 -17.70 9.67 -6.49
CA LEU A 387 -17.57 10.13 -7.87
C LEU A 387 -16.57 9.22 -8.59
N PRO A 388 -17.00 8.19 -9.34
CA PRO A 388 -16.11 7.22 -9.95
C PRO A 388 -15.28 7.77 -11.12
N ASN A 389 -15.75 8.81 -11.81
CA ASN A 389 -15.09 9.50 -12.94
C ASN A 389 -14.64 8.58 -14.09
N ASN A 390 -15.16 7.36 -14.11
CA ASN A 390 -14.91 6.37 -15.14
C ASN A 390 -16.03 5.32 -15.13
N GLY A 391 -16.57 5.02 -16.32
CA GLY A 391 -17.65 4.05 -16.45
C GLY A 391 -17.29 2.62 -15.98
N ASN A 392 -16.01 2.25 -16.04
CA ASN A 392 -15.51 0.93 -15.59
C ASN A 392 -15.46 0.81 -14.06
N ILE A 393 -15.36 1.93 -13.34
CA ILE A 393 -15.25 1.97 -11.88
C ILE A 393 -16.63 2.01 -11.20
N ARG A 394 -17.66 2.41 -11.93
CA ARG A 394 -19.01 2.58 -11.40
C ARG A 394 -19.53 1.36 -10.63
N MET A 395 -19.36 0.15 -11.17
CA MET A 395 -19.83 -1.06 -10.49
C MET A 395 -19.10 -1.31 -9.17
N ALA A 396 -17.81 -1.03 -9.10
CA ALA A 396 -17.03 -1.14 -7.87
C ALA A 396 -17.48 -0.10 -6.83
N ALA A 397 -17.82 1.13 -7.27
CA ALA A 397 -18.33 2.19 -6.41
C ALA A 397 -19.74 1.84 -5.86
N GLU A 398 -20.63 1.29 -6.70
CA GLU A 398 -21.97 0.83 -6.27
C GLU A 398 -21.87 -0.34 -5.28
N ALA A 399 -20.89 -1.25 -5.48
CA ALA A 399 -20.63 -2.34 -4.55
C ALA A 399 -20.07 -1.81 -3.21
N ALA A 400 -19.14 -0.85 -3.22
CA ALA A 400 -18.62 -0.20 -2.02
C ALA A 400 -19.74 0.53 -1.24
N ALA A 401 -20.60 1.28 -1.94
CA ALA A 401 -21.74 1.94 -1.33
C ALA A 401 -22.71 0.95 -0.66
N SER A 402 -22.92 -0.21 -1.29
CA SER A 402 -23.80 -1.26 -0.75
C SER A 402 -23.19 -2.01 0.43
N ALA A 403 -21.86 -2.12 0.49
CA ALA A 403 -21.14 -2.81 1.56
C ALA A 403 -20.94 -1.93 2.82
N CYS A 404 -20.99 -0.61 2.68
CA CYS A 404 -20.87 0.30 3.82
C CYS A 404 -22.10 0.21 4.72
N THR A 405 -21.90 -0.08 6.02
CA THR A 405 -22.98 -0.21 7.03
C THR A 405 -23.05 0.97 7.98
N ASP A 406 -21.97 1.71 8.13
CA ASP A 406 -21.80 2.70 9.19
C ASP A 406 -22.13 4.13 8.72
N LYS A 407 -22.11 4.36 7.41
CA LYS A 407 -22.42 5.64 6.77
C LYS A 407 -23.45 5.46 5.67
N LYS A 408 -24.18 6.52 5.37
CA LYS A 408 -25.02 6.54 4.16
C LYS A 408 -24.12 6.85 2.96
N VAL A 409 -24.05 5.94 1.99
CA VAL A 409 -23.22 6.13 0.81
C VAL A 409 -24.06 6.14 -0.45
N ALA A 410 -23.81 7.11 -1.32
CA ALA A 410 -24.42 7.19 -2.64
C ALA A 410 -23.35 7.31 -3.72
N VAL A 411 -23.69 6.94 -4.95
CA VAL A 411 -22.81 7.07 -6.12
C VAL A 411 -23.47 8.01 -7.13
N VAL A 412 -22.76 9.07 -7.51
CA VAL A 412 -23.11 9.90 -8.66
C VAL A 412 -22.34 9.37 -9.87
N PRO A 413 -23.01 8.96 -10.94
CA PRO A 413 -22.39 8.15 -11.99
C PRO A 413 -21.57 8.99 -12.99
N THR A 414 -20.61 9.77 -12.49
CA THR A 414 -19.66 10.54 -13.29
C THR A 414 -18.80 9.61 -14.15
N LYS A 415 -18.55 9.97 -15.40
CA LYS A 415 -17.76 9.22 -16.36
C LYS A 415 -16.40 9.83 -16.60
N THR A 416 -16.26 11.12 -16.35
CA THR A 416 -15.04 11.91 -16.54
C THR A 416 -14.82 12.84 -15.36
N VAL A 417 -13.58 13.31 -15.16
CA VAL A 417 -13.24 14.24 -14.08
C VAL A 417 -13.94 15.60 -14.25
N PRO A 418 -14.04 16.19 -15.47
CA PRO A 418 -14.83 17.40 -15.65
C PRO A 418 -16.31 17.27 -15.20
N GLN A 419 -16.95 16.12 -15.46
CA GLN A 419 -18.31 15.89 -14.90
C GLN A 419 -18.34 15.95 -13.37
N ALA A 420 -17.27 15.50 -12.70
CA ALA A 420 -17.19 15.61 -11.25
C ALA A 420 -17.05 17.07 -10.79
N PHE A 421 -16.37 17.93 -11.56
CA PHE A 421 -16.26 19.35 -11.25
C PHE A 421 -17.64 20.00 -11.26
N SER A 422 -18.40 19.85 -12.34
CA SER A 422 -19.76 20.39 -12.46
C SER A 422 -20.70 19.83 -11.38
N ALA A 423 -20.59 18.53 -11.08
CA ALA A 423 -21.33 17.90 -10.01
C ALA A 423 -21.03 18.54 -8.64
N LEU A 424 -19.76 18.78 -8.33
CA LEU A 424 -19.35 19.40 -7.06
C LEU A 424 -19.82 20.87 -6.93
N PHE A 425 -19.82 21.63 -8.02
CA PHE A 425 -20.34 23.00 -8.03
C PHE A 425 -21.85 23.08 -7.80
N ALA A 426 -22.60 22.04 -8.13
CA ALA A 426 -24.05 22.00 -7.96
C ALA A 426 -24.50 21.78 -6.50
N VAL A 427 -23.59 21.39 -5.60
CA VAL A 427 -23.93 21.05 -4.21
C VAL A 427 -23.87 22.27 -3.31
N LEU A 428 -24.94 22.51 -2.54
CA LEU A 428 -24.94 23.52 -1.49
C LEU A 428 -24.34 22.94 -0.19
N PRO A 429 -23.64 23.75 0.63
CA PRO A 429 -22.90 23.29 1.81
C PRO A 429 -23.70 22.47 2.84
N ASP A 430 -25.01 22.70 2.95
CA ASP A 430 -25.88 22.06 3.94
C ASP A 430 -26.93 21.12 3.30
N SER A 431 -26.66 20.62 2.09
CA SER A 431 -27.57 19.71 1.38
C SER A 431 -27.65 18.35 2.09
N GLU A 432 -28.88 17.81 2.16
CA GLU A 432 -29.08 16.39 2.50
C GLU A 432 -28.61 15.50 1.36
N LEU A 433 -28.25 14.25 1.67
CA LEU A 433 -27.64 13.32 0.71
C LEU A 433 -28.48 13.18 -0.58
N GLU A 434 -29.77 12.94 -0.44
CA GLU A 434 -30.68 12.72 -1.58
C GLU A 434 -30.82 13.98 -2.47
N ASP A 435 -30.87 15.16 -1.86
CA ASP A 435 -30.94 16.43 -2.60
C ASP A 435 -29.62 16.75 -3.31
N ALA A 436 -28.48 16.49 -2.65
CA ALA A 436 -27.16 16.65 -3.25
C ALA A 436 -26.97 15.71 -4.45
N VAL A 437 -27.31 14.42 -4.31
CA VAL A 437 -27.23 13.45 -5.41
C VAL A 437 -28.13 13.89 -6.58
N ALA A 438 -29.35 14.35 -6.32
CA ALA A 438 -30.25 14.81 -7.37
C ALA A 438 -29.67 16.02 -8.13
N ALA A 439 -29.13 17.01 -7.41
CA ALA A 439 -28.53 18.20 -8.01
C ALA A 439 -27.28 17.83 -8.83
N MET A 440 -26.43 16.94 -8.32
CA MET A 440 -25.24 16.47 -9.01
C MET A 440 -25.57 15.68 -10.28
N VAL A 441 -26.58 14.80 -10.22
CA VAL A 441 -27.03 14.03 -11.39
C VAL A 441 -27.62 14.94 -12.45
N ASP A 442 -28.34 15.98 -12.06
CA ASP A 442 -28.87 16.99 -12.99
C ASP A 442 -27.72 17.76 -13.66
N ALA A 443 -26.77 18.24 -12.87
CA ALA A 443 -25.59 18.96 -13.39
C ALA A 443 -24.77 18.14 -14.38
N ILE A 444 -24.47 16.86 -14.09
CA ILE A 444 -23.69 16.05 -15.02
C ILE A 444 -24.43 15.73 -16.34
N SER A 445 -25.75 15.89 -16.38
CA SER A 445 -26.52 15.66 -17.60
C SER A 445 -26.36 16.77 -18.64
N GLU A 446 -25.97 17.95 -18.19
CA GLU A 446 -25.70 19.12 -19.04
C GLU A 446 -24.25 19.13 -19.57
N VAL A 447 -23.35 18.32 -18.98
CA VAL A 447 -21.94 18.27 -19.35
C VAL A 447 -21.72 17.35 -20.55
N ARG A 448 -21.19 17.90 -21.61
CA ARG A 448 -20.75 17.17 -22.80
C ARG A 448 -19.24 16.98 -22.75
N ASP A 449 -18.80 15.75 -22.63
CA ASP A 449 -17.39 15.40 -22.44
C ASP A 449 -16.72 14.92 -23.73
N GLY A 450 -15.40 15.21 -23.82
CA GLY A 450 -14.53 14.74 -24.88
C GLY A 450 -13.15 14.37 -24.37
N GLU A 451 -12.55 13.41 -25.03
CA GLU A 451 -11.23 12.88 -24.71
C GLU A 451 -10.39 12.72 -25.98
N VAL A 452 -9.11 13.05 -25.91
CA VAL A 452 -8.17 12.80 -27.01
C VAL A 452 -7.10 11.83 -26.53
N THR A 453 -6.90 10.75 -27.31
CA THR A 453 -5.92 9.71 -26.99
C THR A 453 -5.27 9.13 -28.25
N ARG A 454 -4.30 8.23 -28.09
CA ARG A 454 -3.65 7.54 -29.21
C ARG A 454 -4.11 6.09 -29.33
N ALA A 455 -4.36 5.66 -30.56
CA ALA A 455 -4.71 4.28 -30.84
C ALA A 455 -3.54 3.33 -30.56
N VAL A 456 -3.74 2.38 -29.67
CA VAL A 456 -2.74 1.34 -29.33
C VAL A 456 -2.78 0.14 -30.31
N ARG A 457 -3.83 0.03 -31.11
CA ARG A 457 -4.04 -1.03 -32.12
C ARG A 457 -4.97 -0.55 -33.24
N ASP A 458 -4.96 -1.28 -34.34
CA ASP A 458 -5.89 -1.03 -35.43
C ASP A 458 -7.34 -1.28 -34.97
N SER A 459 -8.25 -0.40 -35.40
CA SER A 459 -9.67 -0.39 -35.05
C SER A 459 -10.49 0.34 -36.13
N SER A 460 -11.72 0.74 -35.82
CA SER A 460 -12.59 1.55 -36.69
C SER A 460 -13.31 2.61 -35.86
N ALA A 461 -13.48 3.79 -36.42
CA ALA A 461 -14.28 4.88 -35.87
C ALA A 461 -15.79 4.58 -35.95
N SER A 462 -16.62 5.44 -35.35
CA SER A 462 -18.08 5.30 -35.31
C SER A 462 -18.70 5.29 -36.70
N ASP A 463 -18.11 5.99 -37.70
CA ASP A 463 -18.54 6.04 -39.09
C ASP A 463 -17.98 4.89 -39.96
N GLY A 464 -17.17 3.99 -39.35
CA GLY A 464 -16.54 2.85 -40.03
C GLY A 464 -15.21 3.18 -40.69
N SER A 465 -14.67 4.40 -40.56
CA SER A 465 -13.35 4.75 -41.06
C SER A 465 -12.25 3.98 -40.33
N PRO A 466 -11.16 3.55 -40.99
CA PRO A 466 -10.11 2.78 -40.35
C PRO A 466 -9.27 3.65 -39.41
N ILE A 467 -8.89 3.07 -38.30
CA ILE A 467 -7.96 3.64 -37.31
C ILE A 467 -6.72 2.75 -37.26
N HIS A 468 -5.54 3.33 -37.40
CA HIS A 468 -4.28 2.60 -37.31
C HIS A 468 -3.59 2.86 -36.00
N SER A 469 -2.79 1.89 -35.53
CA SER A 469 -1.98 2.06 -34.34
C SER A 469 -1.09 3.31 -34.45
N GLY A 470 -1.18 4.21 -33.47
CA GLY A 470 -0.49 5.50 -33.41
C GLY A 470 -1.33 6.70 -33.89
N ASP A 471 -2.47 6.48 -34.55
CA ASP A 471 -3.40 7.57 -34.88
C ASP A 471 -3.92 8.25 -33.61
N VAL A 472 -4.21 9.55 -33.72
CA VAL A 472 -4.85 10.32 -32.64
C VAL A 472 -6.36 10.20 -32.80
N MET A 473 -7.04 9.81 -31.75
CA MET A 473 -8.49 9.63 -31.69
C MET A 473 -9.13 10.69 -30.81
N GLY A 474 -10.16 11.33 -31.31
CA GLY A 474 -11.08 12.16 -30.55
C GLY A 474 -12.35 11.38 -30.23
N ILE A 475 -12.63 11.28 -28.94
CA ILE A 475 -13.76 10.55 -28.38
C ILE A 475 -14.75 11.59 -27.85
N ILE A 476 -15.98 11.59 -28.35
CA ILE A 476 -17.06 12.47 -27.90
C ILE A 476 -18.16 11.59 -27.31
N ALA A 477 -18.56 11.86 -26.09
CA ALA A 477 -19.58 11.09 -25.37
C ALA A 477 -19.36 9.56 -25.40
N GLY A 478 -18.09 9.11 -25.41
CA GLY A 478 -17.69 7.71 -25.45
C GLY A 478 -17.62 7.08 -26.85
N SER A 479 -17.83 7.84 -27.93
CA SER A 479 -17.72 7.40 -29.33
C SER A 479 -16.47 7.98 -29.99
N ILE A 480 -15.74 7.18 -30.81
CA ILE A 480 -14.60 7.69 -31.58
C ILE A 480 -15.16 8.39 -32.85
N ASP A 481 -15.19 9.71 -32.81
CA ASP A 481 -15.85 10.52 -33.82
C ASP A 481 -14.88 11.34 -34.69
N VAL A 482 -13.65 11.51 -34.23
CA VAL A 482 -12.58 12.21 -34.94
C VAL A 482 -11.33 11.34 -34.96
N VAL A 483 -10.67 11.23 -36.11
CA VAL A 483 -9.41 10.49 -36.27
C VAL A 483 -8.43 11.36 -37.03
N GLY A 484 -7.21 11.50 -36.52
CA GLY A 484 -6.17 12.31 -37.14
C GLY A 484 -4.77 11.88 -36.74
N SER A 485 -3.78 12.71 -36.97
CA SER A 485 -2.38 12.45 -36.60
C SER A 485 -1.79 13.44 -35.60
N ASP A 486 -2.52 14.52 -35.34
CA ASP A 486 -2.06 15.64 -34.51
C ASP A 486 -3.07 15.92 -33.37
N VAL A 487 -2.57 16.00 -32.11
CA VAL A 487 -3.43 16.18 -30.94
C VAL A 487 -4.18 17.49 -30.99
N LYS A 488 -3.51 18.60 -31.36
CA LYS A 488 -4.13 19.94 -31.45
C LYS A 488 -5.28 19.94 -32.45
N GLN A 489 -5.04 19.43 -33.65
CA GLN A 489 -6.07 19.44 -34.70
C GLN A 489 -7.27 18.56 -34.31
N VAL A 490 -7.04 17.36 -33.76
CA VAL A 490 -8.11 16.46 -33.31
C VAL A 490 -8.91 17.08 -32.15
N THR A 491 -8.25 17.77 -31.20
CA THR A 491 -8.93 18.50 -30.12
C THR A 491 -9.85 19.58 -30.68
N LEU A 492 -9.34 20.41 -31.61
CA LEU A 492 -10.13 21.46 -32.28
C LEU A 492 -11.32 20.89 -33.04
N ASP A 493 -11.11 19.82 -33.80
CA ASP A 493 -12.16 19.19 -34.59
C ASP A 493 -13.26 18.61 -33.70
N CYS A 494 -12.91 18.04 -32.52
CA CYS A 494 -13.88 17.59 -31.52
C CYS A 494 -14.69 18.75 -30.96
N ILE A 495 -14.03 19.82 -30.51
CA ILE A 495 -14.68 21.00 -29.93
C ILE A 495 -15.62 21.67 -30.94
N ASN A 496 -15.13 21.88 -32.18
CA ASN A 496 -15.94 22.46 -33.26
C ASN A 496 -17.19 21.62 -33.53
N ARG A 497 -17.02 20.28 -33.60
CA ARG A 497 -18.15 19.39 -33.86
C ARG A 497 -19.17 19.43 -32.69
N MET A 498 -18.71 19.46 -31.44
CA MET A 498 -19.61 19.57 -30.31
C MET A 498 -20.36 20.91 -30.29
N GLN A 499 -19.71 22.00 -30.63
CA GLN A 499 -20.33 23.33 -30.75
C GLN A 499 -21.30 23.44 -31.94
N GLU A 500 -21.03 22.73 -33.05
CA GLU A 500 -21.97 22.64 -34.18
C GLU A 500 -23.24 21.84 -33.84
N GLU A 501 -23.11 20.81 -32.99
CA GLU A 501 -24.25 19.98 -32.57
C GLU A 501 -25.10 20.71 -31.53
N GLU A 502 -24.48 21.35 -30.56
CA GLU A 502 -25.12 22.15 -29.51
C GLU A 502 -24.13 23.19 -28.99
N GLU A 503 -24.54 24.46 -29.01
CA GLU A 503 -23.73 25.59 -28.59
C GLU A 503 -23.61 25.61 -27.06
N GLY A 504 -22.38 25.74 -26.52
CA GLY A 504 -22.09 25.86 -25.10
C GLY A 504 -21.22 27.08 -24.84
N ASP A 505 -21.29 27.61 -23.62
CA ASP A 505 -20.65 28.87 -23.23
C ASP A 505 -19.30 28.68 -22.51
N ALA A 506 -19.07 27.51 -21.90
CA ALA A 506 -17.87 27.22 -21.08
C ALA A 506 -17.17 25.94 -21.51
N LEU A 507 -15.84 25.98 -21.57
CA LEU A 507 -14.97 24.84 -21.85
C LEU A 507 -14.01 24.64 -20.70
N THR A 508 -14.09 23.51 -20.03
CA THR A 508 -13.03 23.03 -19.14
C THR A 508 -12.08 22.09 -19.91
N ILE A 509 -10.77 22.36 -19.88
CA ILE A 509 -9.79 21.55 -20.60
C ILE A 509 -8.62 21.17 -19.70
N LEU A 510 -8.26 19.87 -19.68
CA LEU A 510 -7.22 19.28 -18.85
C LEU A 510 -6.11 18.70 -19.73
N ALA A 511 -4.87 19.15 -19.50
CA ALA A 511 -3.69 18.60 -20.16
C ALA A 511 -3.13 17.39 -19.39
N GLY A 512 -2.85 16.30 -20.10
CA GLY A 512 -2.21 15.10 -19.58
C GLY A 512 -0.68 15.25 -19.41
N GLU A 513 -0.07 14.25 -18.76
CA GLU A 513 1.36 14.24 -18.45
C GLU A 513 2.28 14.26 -19.69
N GLU A 514 1.83 13.68 -20.81
CA GLU A 514 2.60 13.63 -22.04
C GLU A 514 2.64 14.96 -22.83
N LEU A 515 1.77 15.91 -22.50
CA LEU A 515 1.63 17.17 -23.24
C LEU A 515 2.49 18.26 -22.56
N SER A 516 3.42 18.86 -23.30
CA SER A 516 4.22 19.98 -22.76
C SER A 516 3.36 21.24 -22.58
N ASP A 517 3.80 22.13 -21.68
CA ASP A 517 3.11 23.40 -21.42
C ASP A 517 2.98 24.26 -22.69
N GLU A 518 4.02 24.27 -23.53
CA GLU A 518 4.01 25.02 -24.80
C GLU A 518 2.98 24.44 -25.78
N ALA A 519 2.93 23.10 -25.89
CA ALA A 519 1.96 22.45 -26.77
C ALA A 519 0.52 22.60 -26.27
N PHE A 520 0.33 22.60 -24.95
CA PHE A 520 -0.98 22.85 -24.34
C PHE A 520 -1.44 24.28 -24.60
N GLN A 521 -0.55 25.27 -24.39
CA GLN A 521 -0.87 26.67 -24.68
C GLN A 521 -1.22 26.89 -26.15
N GLU A 522 -0.50 26.24 -27.09
CA GLU A 522 -0.84 26.29 -28.51
C GLU A 522 -2.23 25.71 -28.85
N ILE A 523 -2.72 24.74 -28.06
CA ILE A 523 -4.08 24.20 -28.18
C ILE A 523 -5.08 25.24 -27.69
N VAL A 524 -4.86 25.81 -26.51
CA VAL A 524 -5.73 26.83 -25.91
C VAL A 524 -5.84 28.04 -26.84
N ASP A 525 -4.70 28.59 -27.30
CA ASP A 525 -4.68 29.75 -28.23
C ASP A 525 -5.47 29.46 -29.51
N ALA A 526 -5.36 28.23 -30.04
CA ALA A 526 -6.08 27.83 -31.25
C ALA A 526 -7.59 27.66 -31.01
N ILE A 527 -8.00 27.23 -29.82
CA ILE A 527 -9.42 27.17 -29.45
C ILE A 527 -9.99 28.59 -29.31
N GLU A 528 -9.28 29.51 -28.60
CA GLU A 528 -9.68 30.93 -28.49
C GLU A 528 -9.85 31.60 -29.85
N GLU A 529 -8.98 31.29 -30.83
CA GLU A 529 -9.11 31.82 -32.19
C GLU A 529 -10.32 31.24 -32.92
N ALA A 530 -10.59 29.94 -32.76
CA ALA A 530 -11.69 29.25 -33.46
C ALA A 530 -13.06 29.50 -32.84
N GLN A 531 -13.11 29.67 -31.50
CA GLN A 531 -14.33 29.79 -30.69
C GLN A 531 -14.21 31.00 -29.73
N PRO A 532 -14.26 32.24 -30.26
CA PRO A 532 -13.98 33.45 -29.47
C PRO A 532 -15.02 33.78 -28.38
N ASP A 533 -16.19 33.18 -28.45
CA ASP A 533 -17.28 33.38 -27.48
C ASP A 533 -17.26 32.32 -26.34
N LEU A 534 -16.40 31.32 -26.43
CA LEU A 534 -16.28 30.22 -25.45
C LEU A 534 -15.34 30.63 -24.29
N GLU A 535 -15.84 30.61 -23.06
CA GLU A 535 -15.02 30.82 -21.86
C GLU A 535 -14.18 29.57 -21.59
N ILE A 536 -12.84 29.72 -21.56
CA ILE A 536 -11.94 28.58 -21.44
C ILE A 536 -11.31 28.54 -20.04
N ASP A 537 -11.53 27.45 -19.32
CA ASP A 537 -10.87 27.10 -18.06
C ASP A 537 -9.85 25.97 -18.30
N ALA A 538 -8.55 26.32 -18.35
CA ALA A 538 -7.49 25.44 -18.77
C ALA A 538 -6.57 25.06 -17.61
N HIS A 539 -6.39 23.76 -17.36
CA HIS A 539 -5.59 23.24 -16.24
C HIS A 539 -4.67 22.10 -16.65
N ARG A 540 -3.64 21.87 -15.84
CA ARG A 540 -2.83 20.65 -15.89
C ARG A 540 -3.51 19.56 -15.08
N GLY A 541 -4.04 18.53 -15.75
CA GLY A 541 -4.62 17.35 -15.10
C GLY A 541 -3.60 16.30 -14.72
N GLU A 542 -2.46 16.26 -15.44
CA GLU A 542 -1.38 15.26 -15.31
C GLU A 542 -1.88 13.81 -15.44
N GLN A 543 -3.00 13.61 -16.12
CA GLN A 543 -3.56 12.29 -16.37
C GLN A 543 -2.72 11.53 -17.42
N PRO A 544 -2.50 10.21 -17.24
CA PRO A 544 -1.83 9.37 -18.23
C PRO A 544 -2.77 9.03 -19.39
N LEU A 545 -2.23 8.62 -20.53
CA LEU A 545 -2.93 8.10 -21.70
C LEU A 545 -3.77 9.10 -22.50
N TYR A 546 -4.29 10.12 -21.89
CA TYR A 546 -5.10 11.16 -22.52
C TYR A 546 -4.35 12.48 -22.54
N PRO A 547 -3.70 12.84 -23.66
CA PRO A 547 -3.09 14.16 -23.81
C PRO A 547 -4.05 15.31 -23.49
N VAL A 548 -5.34 15.15 -23.78
CA VAL A 548 -6.37 16.15 -23.49
C VAL A 548 -7.67 15.46 -23.06
N ILE A 549 -8.26 15.95 -21.96
CA ILE A 549 -9.64 15.69 -21.55
C ILE A 549 -10.35 17.05 -21.47
N PHE A 550 -11.59 17.14 -21.93
CA PHE A 550 -12.33 18.39 -21.89
C PHE A 550 -13.83 18.19 -21.77
N SER A 551 -14.52 19.22 -21.34
CA SER A 551 -15.98 19.29 -21.34
C SER A 551 -16.49 20.66 -21.81
N ILE A 552 -17.67 20.66 -22.38
CA ILE A 552 -18.42 21.86 -22.78
C ILE A 552 -19.76 21.87 -22.05
N GLU A 553 -20.09 23.01 -21.47
CA GLU A 553 -21.34 23.29 -20.76
C GLU A 553 -22.09 24.45 -21.40
#